data_73115d4d2b8a6a6e70ed4adc892c7c58
#
_entry.id   73115d4d2b8a6a6e70ed4adc892c7c58
#
_cell.length_a   1.000
_cell.length_b   1.000
_cell.length_c   1.000
_cell.angle_alpha   90.00
_cell.angle_beta   90.00
_cell.angle_gamma   90.00
#
_symmetry.space_group_name_H-M   'P 1'
#
loop_
_entity.id
_entity.type
_entity.pdbx_description
1 polymer ?
#
loop_
_entity_poly.entity_id
_entity_poly.type
_entity_poly.pdbx_seq_one_letter_code
_entity_poly.pdbx_strand_id
1 'polypeptide(L)'
;MKTRLTAAFLMLMVCMVVMGKKQVKAPELWPDGTPIAAWFADTTRVDVSTLGKRYVVTDYGVKNYSEQVQTKELQAVIDRCAQEGGGVVVIPRGFVVSGSLFFKPGTHLKIEENGELRGSDRIRDFQLVKTRMEGQTLNYFAALVNADGCDGFTITGPGTINGNGQAYWEEFWIRRQFNKDCTNLEAMRPRNVYISHSKNVTVQDVRIINSPFWTNHLYKCEKVRYLGCYIFAPTDNVTPVDPKQGAPSSDAIDLDACQDVLVSGCYMNVCDDAVVLKGGKGTWADKDPDNGPCERIMVSDCTYGKVHGCLTLGSESIHDRNVVLRRCHVHNANRVLWLKMRPDTPQHYEYVRVEELTGDCASFLVVRPWTQFFKPEDRADMPLSKCNNIMIRNIQMDCSNFFNVGKSDKFRMTDFSFENIKVSDKKQAFNPSLIENCQVKNVVINGEKKD
;
A
#
# COMPACT_ATOMS: atom_id res chain seq x y z
N MET A 1 35.19 89.93 -21.99
CA MET A 1 35.50 88.63 -22.58
C MET A 1 34.78 87.61 -21.70
N LYS A 2 33.86 86.83 -22.25
CA LYS A 2 32.88 85.96 -21.51
C LYS A 2 33.49 84.58 -21.36
N THR A 3 33.63 84.14 -20.12
CA THR A 3 33.93 82.75 -19.73
C THR A 3 32.66 81.99 -19.51
N ARG A 4 32.47 80.88 -20.24
CA ARG A 4 31.35 79.97 -20.06
C ARG A 4 31.78 78.83 -19.10
N LEU A 5 31.04 78.68 -17.98
CA LEU A 5 31.13 77.52 -17.14
C LEU A 5 30.23 76.41 -17.74
N THR A 6 30.86 75.25 -17.95
CA THR A 6 30.09 74.00 -18.28
C THR A 6 29.93 73.17 -17.04
N ALA A 7 28.67 72.97 -16.59
CA ALA A 7 28.32 72.11 -15.50
C ALA A 7 28.17 70.69 -16.05
N ALA A 8 28.93 69.73 -15.50
CA ALA A 8 28.80 68.31 -15.76
C ALA A 8 27.82 67.72 -14.76
N PHE A 9 26.71 67.21 -15.25
CA PHE A 9 25.70 66.45 -14.45
C PHE A 9 26.17 64.98 -14.35
N LEU A 10 26.62 64.57 -13.17
CA LEU A 10 26.91 63.20 -12.85
C LEU A 10 25.60 62.46 -12.51
N MET A 11 25.12 61.62 -13.41
CA MET A 11 23.91 60.80 -13.21
C MET A 11 24.33 59.52 -12.49
N LEU A 12 24.08 59.45 -11.18
CA LEU A 12 24.27 58.26 -10.37
C LEU A 12 23.13 57.27 -10.67
N MET A 13 23.42 56.23 -11.45
CA MET A 13 22.49 55.12 -11.67
C MET A 13 22.53 54.19 -10.44
N VAL A 14 21.56 54.29 -9.56
CA VAL A 14 21.37 53.33 -8.47
C VAL A 14 20.71 52.09 -9.05
N CYS A 15 21.48 51.03 -9.28
CA CYS A 15 20.95 49.71 -9.54
C CYS A 15 20.31 49.16 -8.28
N MET A 16 18.97 49.24 -8.15
CA MET A 16 18.23 48.45 -7.17
C MET A 16 18.27 46.99 -7.60
N VAL A 17 19.12 46.21 -6.97
CA VAL A 17 19.02 44.75 -7.02
C VAL A 17 17.78 44.35 -6.24
N VAL A 18 16.69 44.10 -6.94
CA VAL A 18 15.51 43.47 -6.36
C VAL A 18 15.88 42.01 -6.08
N MET A 19 16.40 41.75 -4.89
CA MET A 19 16.47 40.36 -4.38
C MET A 19 15.06 39.85 -4.22
N GLY A 20 14.60 39.09 -5.20
CA GLY A 20 13.35 38.33 -5.10
C GLY A 20 13.42 37.45 -3.87
N LYS A 21 12.70 37.83 -2.82
CA LYS A 21 12.45 36.93 -1.68
C LYS A 21 11.85 35.66 -2.27
N LYS A 22 12.61 34.55 -2.29
CA LYS A 22 12.02 33.23 -2.50
C LYS A 22 10.89 33.10 -1.49
N GLN A 23 9.67 33.09 -1.97
CA GLN A 23 8.51 32.79 -1.12
C GLN A 23 8.76 31.40 -0.55
N VAL A 24 9.11 31.30 0.71
CA VAL A 24 9.23 30.04 1.41
C VAL A 24 7.82 29.47 1.46
N LYS A 25 7.55 28.43 0.66
CA LYS A 25 6.26 27.74 0.64
C LYS A 25 6.02 27.24 2.07
N ALA A 26 4.85 27.53 2.62
CA ALA A 26 4.49 27.03 3.95
C ALA A 26 4.66 25.49 3.98
N PRO A 27 5.15 24.92 5.08
CA PRO A 27 5.31 23.48 5.18
C PRO A 27 3.96 22.79 4.97
N GLU A 28 4.00 21.70 4.26
CA GLU A 28 2.83 20.85 4.08
C GLU A 28 2.54 20.11 5.40
N LEU A 29 1.25 19.98 5.75
CA LEU A 29 0.85 19.44 7.05
C LEU A 29 0.09 18.11 6.89
N TRP A 30 0.32 17.20 7.82
CA TRP A 30 -0.54 16.05 8.04
C TRP A 30 -1.95 16.50 8.42
N PRO A 31 -2.95 15.61 8.34
CA PRO A 31 -4.33 15.97 8.71
C PRO A 31 -4.49 16.43 10.17
N ASP A 32 -3.60 16.03 11.08
CA ASP A 32 -3.58 16.48 12.48
C ASP A 32 -2.90 17.86 12.70
N GLY A 33 -2.40 18.47 11.62
CA GLY A 33 -1.72 19.77 11.67
C GLY A 33 -0.21 19.71 11.92
N THR A 34 0.39 18.53 12.11
CA THR A 34 1.84 18.39 12.25
C THR A 34 2.54 18.47 10.88
N PRO A 35 3.79 18.99 10.81
CA PRO A 35 4.50 19.12 9.54
C PRO A 35 4.82 17.77 8.90
N ILE A 36 4.62 17.69 7.57
CA ILE A 36 5.09 16.56 6.77
C ILE A 36 6.59 16.71 6.54
N ALA A 37 7.36 15.69 6.92
CA ALA A 37 8.80 15.66 6.69
C ALA A 37 9.12 15.68 5.19
N ALA A 38 10.20 16.37 4.80
CA ALA A 38 10.64 16.47 3.40
C ALA A 38 10.88 15.10 2.74
N TRP A 39 11.18 14.09 3.52
CA TRP A 39 11.34 12.71 3.08
C TRP A 39 10.11 12.16 2.30
N PHE A 40 8.88 12.58 2.65
CA PHE A 40 7.66 12.15 1.94
C PHE A 40 7.51 12.78 0.54
N ALA A 41 8.30 13.77 0.20
CA ALA A 41 8.38 14.34 -1.14
C ALA A 41 9.56 13.79 -1.96
N ASP A 42 10.44 13.01 -1.33
CA ASP A 42 11.63 12.45 -1.98
C ASP A 42 11.29 11.15 -2.70
N THR A 43 11.15 11.24 -4.02
CA THR A 43 10.94 10.10 -4.93
C THR A 43 12.23 9.70 -5.68
N THR A 44 13.39 10.16 -5.20
CA THR A 44 14.68 9.79 -5.77
C THR A 44 14.91 8.29 -5.65
N ARG A 45 15.27 7.66 -6.76
CA ARG A 45 15.58 6.22 -6.80
C ARG A 45 16.91 5.95 -6.10
N VAL A 46 16.95 4.85 -5.36
CA VAL A 46 18.22 4.32 -4.83
C VAL A 46 19.11 3.95 -6.02
N ASP A 47 20.33 4.48 -6.03
CA ASP A 47 21.33 4.06 -7.00
C ASP A 47 21.89 2.69 -6.59
N VAL A 48 21.56 1.67 -7.37
CA VAL A 48 21.95 0.28 -7.10
C VAL A 48 23.46 0.08 -7.09
N SER A 49 24.22 0.94 -7.80
CA SER A 49 25.69 0.85 -7.82
C SER A 49 26.32 1.14 -6.46
N THR A 50 25.58 1.82 -5.57
CA THR A 50 26.03 2.14 -4.22
C THR A 50 25.74 1.04 -3.21
N LEU A 51 24.97 0.01 -3.58
CA LEU A 51 24.55 -1.09 -2.70
C LEU A 51 25.56 -2.23 -2.58
N GLY A 52 26.74 -2.10 -3.17
CA GLY A 52 27.84 -3.05 -3.06
C GLY A 52 28.02 -4.00 -4.26
N LYS A 53 28.69 -5.10 -4.04
CA LYS A 53 29.04 -6.08 -5.06
C LYS A 53 27.80 -6.76 -5.64
N ARG A 54 27.84 -7.06 -6.92
CA ARG A 54 26.79 -7.79 -7.63
C ARG A 54 27.04 -9.30 -7.59
N TYR A 55 26.00 -10.06 -7.30
CA TYR A 55 25.98 -11.52 -7.30
C TYR A 55 24.95 -11.99 -8.32
N VAL A 56 25.37 -12.13 -9.59
CA VAL A 56 24.48 -12.62 -10.65
C VAL A 56 24.27 -14.11 -10.43
N VAL A 57 23.04 -14.54 -10.20
CA VAL A 57 22.75 -15.90 -9.72
C VAL A 57 23.26 -17.01 -10.64
N THR A 58 23.32 -16.76 -11.95
CA THR A 58 23.83 -17.70 -12.95
C THR A 58 25.35 -17.94 -12.84
N ASP A 59 26.11 -16.97 -12.32
CA ASP A 59 27.55 -17.11 -12.10
C ASP A 59 27.88 -18.08 -10.93
N TYR A 60 26.85 -18.43 -10.15
CA TYR A 60 26.91 -19.29 -8.98
C TYR A 60 26.15 -20.61 -9.17
N GLY A 61 25.87 -20.98 -10.43
CA GLY A 61 25.32 -22.30 -10.79
C GLY A 61 23.79 -22.37 -10.86
N VAL A 62 23.06 -21.27 -10.61
CA VAL A 62 21.61 -21.22 -10.85
C VAL A 62 21.35 -21.31 -12.35
N LYS A 63 20.50 -22.24 -12.76
CA LYS A 63 20.17 -22.47 -14.16
C LYS A 63 19.09 -21.50 -14.62
N ASN A 64 19.41 -20.68 -15.59
CA ASN A 64 18.45 -19.78 -16.23
C ASN A 64 17.55 -20.56 -17.21
N TYR A 65 16.33 -20.06 -17.45
CA TYR A 65 15.32 -20.69 -18.33
C TYR A 65 14.97 -22.14 -17.92
N SER A 66 14.98 -22.43 -16.60
CA SER A 66 14.70 -23.77 -16.07
C SER A 66 13.43 -23.74 -15.23
N GLU A 67 12.51 -24.67 -15.51
CA GLU A 67 11.30 -24.90 -14.70
C GLU A 67 11.61 -25.65 -13.38
N GLN A 68 12.86 -26.06 -13.15
CA GLN A 68 13.25 -26.67 -11.89
C GLN A 68 13.22 -25.65 -10.77
N VAL A 69 12.66 -26.04 -9.63
CA VAL A 69 12.70 -25.23 -8.40
C VAL A 69 14.12 -25.24 -7.86
N GLN A 70 14.76 -24.08 -7.77
CA GLN A 70 16.17 -23.89 -7.42
C GLN A 70 16.33 -23.07 -6.13
N THR A 71 15.42 -23.28 -5.17
CA THR A 71 15.42 -22.53 -3.90
C THR A 71 16.74 -22.63 -3.16
N LYS A 72 17.33 -23.81 -3.14
CA LYS A 72 18.60 -24.09 -2.45
C LYS A 72 19.75 -23.33 -3.06
N GLU A 73 19.86 -23.36 -4.38
CA GLU A 73 20.91 -22.70 -5.15
C GLU A 73 20.79 -21.18 -5.02
N LEU A 74 19.58 -20.64 -5.16
CA LEU A 74 19.32 -19.22 -4.99
C LEU A 74 19.60 -18.74 -3.56
N GLN A 75 19.18 -19.52 -2.55
CA GLN A 75 19.47 -19.21 -1.15
C GLN A 75 20.98 -19.22 -0.88
N ALA A 76 21.72 -20.15 -1.46
CA ALA A 76 23.19 -20.19 -1.31
C ALA A 76 23.87 -18.93 -1.87
N VAL A 77 23.33 -18.31 -2.94
CA VAL A 77 23.84 -17.03 -3.45
C VAL A 77 23.55 -15.90 -2.48
N ILE A 78 22.33 -15.85 -1.90
CA ILE A 78 21.96 -14.85 -0.89
C ILE A 78 22.87 -14.99 0.35
N ASP A 79 23.06 -16.22 0.84
CA ASP A 79 23.88 -16.49 2.02
C ASP A 79 25.34 -16.11 1.78
N ARG A 80 25.87 -16.42 0.60
CA ARG A 80 27.22 -16.01 0.19
C ARG A 80 27.36 -14.49 0.12
N CYS A 81 26.38 -13.81 -0.49
CA CYS A 81 26.34 -12.35 -0.53
C CYS A 81 26.43 -11.76 0.89
N ALA A 82 25.65 -12.28 1.82
CA ALA A 82 25.69 -11.85 3.21
C ALA A 82 27.04 -12.13 3.90
N GLN A 83 27.61 -13.33 3.70
CA GLN A 83 28.90 -13.72 4.28
C GLN A 83 30.06 -12.86 3.76
N GLU A 84 30.00 -12.43 2.51
CA GLU A 84 31.03 -11.57 1.88
C GLU A 84 30.83 -10.07 2.20
N GLY A 85 29.94 -9.71 3.11
CA GLY A 85 29.74 -8.31 3.57
C GLY A 85 28.55 -7.58 2.96
N GLY A 86 27.67 -8.31 2.26
CA GLY A 86 26.48 -7.75 1.63
C GLY A 86 26.66 -7.41 0.16
N GLY A 87 25.59 -6.88 -0.45
CA GLY A 87 25.56 -6.54 -1.87
C GLY A 87 24.23 -6.84 -2.54
N VAL A 88 24.25 -6.97 -3.85
CA VAL A 88 23.03 -7.08 -4.68
C VAL A 88 22.97 -8.45 -5.35
N VAL A 89 22.00 -9.26 -4.95
CA VAL A 89 21.66 -10.51 -5.65
C VAL A 89 20.87 -10.15 -6.91
N VAL A 90 21.35 -10.60 -8.06
CA VAL A 90 20.84 -10.19 -9.36
C VAL A 90 20.23 -11.38 -10.09
N ILE A 91 18.94 -11.27 -10.40
CA ILE A 91 18.26 -12.15 -11.36
C ILE A 91 18.45 -11.54 -12.75
N PRO A 92 19.23 -12.18 -13.64
CA PRO A 92 19.46 -11.66 -14.98
C PRO A 92 18.25 -11.89 -15.90
N ARG A 93 18.36 -11.43 -17.15
CA ARG A 93 17.38 -11.75 -18.20
C ARG A 93 17.11 -13.26 -18.27
N GLY A 94 15.84 -13.65 -18.34
CA GLY A 94 15.34 -15.02 -18.33
C GLY A 94 14.46 -15.27 -17.12
N PHE A 95 14.34 -16.50 -16.67
CA PHE A 95 13.57 -16.80 -15.47
C PHE A 95 14.22 -17.88 -14.60
N VAL A 96 13.99 -17.78 -13.31
CA VAL A 96 14.38 -18.79 -12.32
C VAL A 96 13.19 -19.08 -11.41
N VAL A 97 12.99 -20.35 -11.05
CA VAL A 97 11.86 -20.79 -10.21
C VAL A 97 12.35 -21.07 -8.80
N SER A 98 11.60 -20.57 -7.80
CA SER A 98 11.94 -20.75 -6.39
C SER A 98 10.71 -20.95 -5.50
N GLY A 99 10.91 -21.59 -4.35
CA GLY A 99 10.10 -21.43 -3.15
C GLY A 99 10.57 -20.25 -2.31
N SER A 100 10.47 -20.37 -0.98
CA SER A 100 10.83 -19.27 -0.06
C SER A 100 12.32 -18.93 -0.06
N LEU A 101 12.65 -17.67 -0.33
CA LEU A 101 13.97 -17.08 -0.21
C LEU A 101 14.03 -16.12 0.98
N PHE A 102 15.12 -16.16 1.76
CA PHE A 102 15.33 -15.36 2.95
C PHE A 102 16.56 -14.47 2.77
N PHE A 103 16.32 -13.19 2.56
CA PHE A 103 17.35 -12.16 2.50
C PHE A 103 17.89 -11.86 3.89
N LYS A 104 19.12 -11.38 3.94
CA LYS A 104 19.88 -11.13 5.17
C LYS A 104 20.19 -9.62 5.26
N PRO A 105 20.51 -9.08 6.45
CA PRO A 105 21.00 -7.71 6.57
C PRO A 105 22.14 -7.41 5.59
N GLY A 106 22.04 -6.25 4.89
CA GLY A 106 23.03 -5.84 3.90
C GLY A 106 22.91 -6.50 2.53
N THR A 107 21.96 -7.42 2.31
CA THR A 107 21.68 -7.99 0.98
C THR A 107 20.48 -7.32 0.33
N HIS A 108 20.51 -7.17 -0.99
CA HIS A 108 19.47 -6.51 -1.78
C HIS A 108 19.10 -7.38 -2.98
N LEU A 109 17.91 -7.16 -3.58
CA LEU A 109 17.43 -7.87 -4.76
C LEU A 109 17.34 -6.92 -5.96
N LYS A 110 17.97 -7.29 -7.07
CA LYS A 110 17.76 -6.66 -8.36
C LYS A 110 17.26 -7.67 -9.38
N ILE A 111 16.22 -7.31 -10.12
CA ILE A 111 15.76 -8.12 -11.24
C ILE A 111 15.97 -7.30 -12.51
N GLU A 112 16.81 -7.80 -13.42
CA GLU A 112 17.14 -7.08 -14.64
C GLU A 112 15.96 -7.05 -15.62
N GLU A 113 16.07 -6.22 -16.63
CA GLU A 113 15.08 -6.14 -17.69
C GLU A 113 14.86 -7.50 -18.34
N ASN A 114 13.60 -7.89 -18.48
CA ASN A 114 13.20 -9.24 -18.92
C ASN A 114 13.72 -10.39 -18.05
N GLY A 115 14.14 -10.09 -16.83
CA GLY A 115 14.41 -11.08 -15.78
C GLY A 115 13.13 -11.38 -15.00
N GLU A 116 12.99 -12.62 -14.52
CA GLU A 116 11.84 -13.05 -13.73
C GLU A 116 12.28 -13.97 -12.57
N LEU A 117 11.91 -13.59 -11.36
CA LEU A 117 11.88 -14.50 -10.21
C LEU A 117 10.46 -15.06 -10.10
N ARG A 118 10.31 -16.34 -10.43
CA ARG A 118 9.02 -17.03 -10.44
C ARG A 118 8.85 -17.91 -9.21
N GLY A 119 7.69 -17.80 -8.55
CA GLY A 119 7.30 -18.69 -7.47
C GLY A 119 6.96 -20.09 -7.97
N SER A 120 7.25 -21.10 -7.15
CA SER A 120 6.75 -22.45 -7.40
C SER A 120 5.22 -22.49 -7.30
N ASP A 121 4.59 -23.28 -8.17
CA ASP A 121 3.16 -23.59 -8.13
C ASP A 121 2.78 -24.67 -7.09
N ARG A 122 3.74 -25.11 -6.28
CA ARG A 122 3.55 -26.17 -5.28
C ARG A 122 3.86 -25.66 -3.89
N ILE A 123 2.86 -25.72 -3.02
CA ILE A 123 2.98 -25.22 -1.63
C ILE A 123 4.10 -25.89 -0.83
N ARG A 124 4.43 -27.15 -1.12
CA ARG A 124 5.52 -27.90 -0.46
C ARG A 124 6.92 -27.31 -0.66
N ASP A 125 7.10 -26.44 -1.66
CA ASP A 125 8.36 -25.76 -1.93
C ASP A 125 8.54 -24.49 -1.08
N PHE A 126 7.50 -24.11 -0.31
CA PHE A 126 7.52 -22.99 0.62
C PHE A 126 7.64 -23.49 2.07
N GLN A 127 8.40 -22.76 2.88
CA GLN A 127 8.62 -23.11 4.28
C GLN A 127 7.44 -22.67 5.15
N LEU A 128 7.02 -23.51 6.08
CA LEU A 128 6.10 -23.14 7.15
C LEU A 128 6.90 -22.48 8.27
N VAL A 129 6.57 -21.24 8.61
CA VAL A 129 7.28 -20.44 9.60
C VAL A 129 6.30 -19.73 10.54
N LYS A 130 6.76 -19.31 11.71
CA LYS A 130 6.02 -18.38 12.55
C LYS A 130 6.08 -16.99 11.91
N THR A 131 4.94 -16.43 11.53
CA THR A 131 4.85 -15.18 10.78
C THR A 131 3.57 -14.42 11.12
N ARG A 132 3.52 -13.17 10.71
CA ARG A 132 2.33 -12.32 10.84
C ARG A 132 1.34 -12.64 9.73
N MET A 133 0.05 -12.77 10.08
CA MET A 133 -1.03 -13.10 9.18
C MET A 133 -2.38 -12.65 9.73
N GLU A 134 -3.17 -11.88 8.93
CA GLU A 134 -4.50 -11.39 9.31
C GLU A 134 -4.57 -10.79 10.72
N GLY A 135 -3.60 -9.92 11.07
CA GLY A 135 -3.56 -9.28 12.38
C GLY A 135 -3.17 -10.18 13.56
N GLN A 136 -2.61 -11.36 13.30
CA GLN A 136 -2.19 -12.35 14.31
C GLN A 136 -0.83 -12.94 13.97
N THR A 137 -0.09 -13.40 14.97
CA THR A 137 1.17 -14.13 14.82
C THR A 137 0.90 -15.63 14.92
N LEU A 138 1.12 -16.36 13.83
CA LEU A 138 0.81 -17.78 13.73
C LEU A 138 1.75 -18.51 12.75
N ASN A 139 1.63 -19.84 12.64
CA ASN A 139 2.36 -20.61 11.64
C ASN A 139 1.67 -20.50 10.29
N TYR A 140 2.39 -20.00 9.30
CA TYR A 140 1.92 -19.83 7.92
C TYR A 140 3.07 -20.00 6.93
N PHE A 141 2.78 -20.14 5.64
CA PHE A 141 3.82 -20.24 4.64
C PHE A 141 4.57 -18.93 4.45
N ALA A 142 5.89 -19.00 4.44
CA ALA A 142 6.76 -17.89 4.10
C ALA A 142 6.49 -17.39 2.68
N ALA A 143 6.81 -16.13 2.41
CA ALA A 143 6.69 -15.54 1.08
C ALA A 143 7.74 -16.09 0.09
N LEU A 144 7.60 -15.76 -1.19
CA LEU A 144 8.65 -15.99 -2.18
C LEU A 144 9.94 -15.21 -1.81
N VAL A 145 9.79 -13.94 -1.44
CA VAL A 145 10.86 -13.06 -0.96
C VAL A 145 10.59 -12.67 0.48
N ASN A 146 11.47 -13.02 1.41
CA ASN A 146 11.36 -12.67 2.81
C ASN A 146 12.59 -11.87 3.26
N ALA A 147 12.38 -10.80 4.07
CA ALA A 147 13.42 -10.02 4.72
C ALA A 147 12.96 -9.62 6.12
N ASP A 148 13.65 -10.10 7.15
CA ASP A 148 13.36 -9.78 8.55
C ASP A 148 14.59 -9.12 9.20
N GLY A 149 14.38 -7.95 9.84
CA GLY A 149 15.48 -7.16 10.42
C GLY A 149 16.51 -6.69 9.39
N CYS A 150 16.09 -6.44 8.15
CA CYS A 150 16.97 -6.06 7.04
C CYS A 150 16.88 -4.56 6.76
N ASP A 151 17.48 -3.74 7.63
CA ASP A 151 17.50 -2.28 7.44
C ASP A 151 18.18 -1.90 6.11
N GLY A 152 17.57 -0.98 5.37
CA GLY A 152 18.03 -0.55 4.05
C GLY A 152 17.68 -1.52 2.91
N PHE A 153 16.96 -2.60 3.16
CA PHE A 153 16.62 -3.60 2.13
C PHE A 153 15.99 -2.95 0.90
N THR A 154 16.50 -3.31 -0.27
CA THR A 154 16.04 -2.74 -1.54
C THR A 154 15.68 -3.84 -2.52
N ILE A 155 14.48 -3.74 -3.11
CA ILE A 155 14.06 -4.50 -4.28
C ILE A 155 13.98 -3.54 -5.46
N THR A 156 14.64 -3.85 -6.57
CA THR A 156 14.73 -2.92 -7.69
C THR A 156 14.84 -3.60 -9.05
N GLY A 157 14.69 -2.82 -10.09
CA GLY A 157 14.91 -3.19 -11.47
C GLY A 157 13.62 -3.37 -12.27
N PRO A 158 13.68 -3.26 -13.61
CA PRO A 158 12.49 -3.33 -14.46
C PRO A 158 11.96 -4.75 -14.68
N GLY A 159 12.58 -5.75 -14.05
CA GLY A 159 12.16 -7.15 -14.15
C GLY A 159 10.94 -7.47 -13.29
N THR A 160 10.65 -8.77 -13.14
CA THR A 160 9.38 -9.26 -12.60
C THR A 160 9.59 -10.20 -11.41
N ILE A 161 8.87 -9.98 -10.32
CA ILE A 161 8.55 -10.99 -9.30
C ILE A 161 7.17 -11.53 -9.67
N ASN A 162 7.09 -12.80 -10.05
CA ASN A 162 5.88 -13.48 -10.45
C ASN A 162 5.53 -14.56 -9.43
N GLY A 163 4.44 -14.40 -8.70
CA GLY A 163 4.00 -15.37 -7.71
C GLY A 163 3.49 -16.68 -8.29
N ASN A 164 3.20 -16.72 -9.60
CA ASN A 164 2.70 -17.91 -10.31
C ASN A 164 1.45 -18.51 -9.64
N GLY A 165 0.49 -17.62 -9.28
CA GLY A 165 -0.63 -17.93 -8.39
C GLY A 165 -1.72 -18.82 -8.91
N GLN A 166 -1.75 -19.17 -10.22
CA GLN A 166 -2.87 -19.80 -10.90
C GLN A 166 -3.37 -21.08 -10.17
N ALA A 167 -2.48 -22.02 -9.87
CA ALA A 167 -2.84 -23.28 -9.21
C ALA A 167 -3.44 -23.07 -7.80
N TYR A 168 -2.93 -22.06 -7.09
CA TYR A 168 -3.42 -21.71 -5.75
C TYR A 168 -4.81 -21.07 -5.78
N TRP A 169 -5.09 -20.24 -6.79
CA TRP A 169 -6.41 -19.61 -6.96
C TRP A 169 -7.47 -20.63 -7.34
N GLU A 170 -7.15 -21.54 -8.24
CA GLU A 170 -8.04 -22.64 -8.62
C GLU A 170 -8.38 -23.51 -7.39
N GLU A 171 -7.37 -23.91 -6.61
CA GLU A 171 -7.58 -24.70 -5.39
C GLU A 171 -8.47 -23.97 -4.37
N PHE A 172 -8.22 -22.67 -4.13
CA PHE A 172 -9.04 -21.87 -3.22
C PHE A 172 -10.51 -21.82 -3.65
N TRP A 173 -10.77 -21.57 -4.92
CA TRP A 173 -12.14 -21.49 -5.43
C TRP A 173 -12.82 -22.85 -5.47
N ILE A 174 -12.12 -23.93 -5.76
CA ILE A 174 -12.64 -25.29 -5.67
C ILE A 174 -13.04 -25.60 -4.23
N ARG A 175 -12.20 -25.29 -3.24
CA ARG A 175 -12.53 -25.48 -1.81
C ARG A 175 -13.78 -24.70 -1.42
N ARG A 176 -13.95 -23.47 -1.90
CA ARG A 176 -15.14 -22.66 -1.62
C ARG A 176 -16.43 -23.15 -2.26
N GLN A 177 -16.38 -24.00 -3.26
CA GLN A 177 -17.58 -24.68 -3.75
C GLN A 177 -18.13 -25.70 -2.76
N PHE A 178 -17.25 -26.37 -2.03
CA PHE A 178 -17.63 -27.37 -1.01
C PHE A 178 -17.84 -26.75 0.38
N ASN A 179 -17.08 -25.70 0.69
CA ASN A 179 -17.18 -24.95 1.95
C ASN A 179 -17.14 -23.45 1.65
N LYS A 180 -18.31 -22.80 1.61
CA LYS A 180 -18.43 -21.35 1.34
C LYS A 180 -17.68 -20.47 2.34
N ASP A 181 -17.49 -20.98 3.56
CA ASP A 181 -16.82 -20.30 4.66
C ASP A 181 -15.33 -20.64 4.75
N CYS A 182 -14.79 -21.33 3.75
CA CYS A 182 -13.36 -21.64 3.69
C CYS A 182 -12.52 -20.37 3.81
N THR A 183 -11.66 -20.33 4.81
CA THR A 183 -10.80 -19.19 5.16
C THR A 183 -9.45 -19.27 4.46
N ASN A 184 -8.68 -18.18 4.52
CA ASN A 184 -7.28 -18.18 4.06
C ASN A 184 -6.38 -19.07 4.94
N LEU A 185 -6.78 -19.38 6.16
CA LEU A 185 -6.06 -20.30 7.06
C LEU A 185 -6.30 -21.76 6.71
N GLU A 186 -7.42 -22.08 6.06
CA GLU A 186 -7.72 -23.44 5.57
C GLU A 186 -7.14 -23.68 4.16
N ALA A 187 -7.13 -22.63 3.33
CA ALA A 187 -6.54 -22.66 1.99
C ALA A 187 -5.29 -21.78 1.96
N MET A 188 -4.26 -22.18 2.70
CA MET A 188 -3.02 -21.43 2.85
C MET A 188 -2.27 -21.28 1.51
N ARG A 189 -1.79 -20.07 1.25
CA ARG A 189 -1.08 -19.70 0.01
C ARG A 189 0.08 -18.77 0.35
N PRO A 190 1.24 -18.86 -0.34
CA PRO A 190 2.36 -17.96 -0.06
C PRO A 190 2.08 -16.54 -0.58
N ARG A 191 2.69 -15.55 0.06
CA ARG A 191 2.78 -14.17 -0.40
C ARG A 191 3.93 -14.02 -1.41
N ASN A 192 3.94 -12.94 -2.21
CA ASN A 192 5.12 -12.67 -3.03
C ASN A 192 6.26 -12.08 -2.19
N VAL A 193 5.99 -11.02 -1.45
CA VAL A 193 7.01 -10.31 -0.65
C VAL A 193 6.53 -10.17 0.79
N TYR A 194 7.38 -10.52 1.74
CA TYR A 194 7.18 -10.27 3.16
C TYR A 194 8.42 -9.61 3.76
N ILE A 195 8.25 -8.43 4.33
CA ILE A 195 9.32 -7.68 4.98
C ILE A 195 8.87 -7.33 6.39
N SER A 196 9.71 -7.63 7.39
CA SER A 196 9.36 -7.37 8.79
C SER A 196 10.52 -6.74 9.57
N HIS A 197 10.18 -5.98 10.62
CA HIS A 197 11.11 -5.36 11.56
C HIS A 197 12.28 -4.63 10.89
N SER A 198 12.02 -3.96 9.77
CA SER A 198 13.06 -3.34 8.93
C SER A 198 12.81 -1.86 8.72
N LYS A 199 13.89 -1.07 8.67
CA LYS A 199 13.84 0.38 8.43
C LYS A 199 14.49 0.76 7.11
N ASN A 200 14.06 1.89 6.54
CA ASN A 200 14.61 2.45 5.30
C ASN A 200 14.49 1.48 4.10
N VAL A 201 13.37 0.78 4.01
CA VAL A 201 13.08 -0.17 2.92
C VAL A 201 12.69 0.57 1.66
N THR A 202 13.19 0.13 0.49
CA THR A 202 12.80 0.68 -0.81
C THR A 202 12.45 -0.42 -1.80
N VAL A 203 11.26 -0.35 -2.39
CA VAL A 203 10.84 -1.18 -3.52
C VAL A 203 10.59 -0.25 -4.69
N GLN A 204 11.35 -0.40 -5.77
CA GLN A 204 11.30 0.58 -6.87
C GLN A 204 11.36 -0.06 -8.25
N ASP A 205 10.57 0.50 -9.17
CA ASP A 205 10.58 0.23 -10.62
C ASP A 205 10.51 -1.26 -11.00
N VAL A 206 9.91 -2.09 -10.15
CA VAL A 206 9.77 -3.54 -10.31
C VAL A 206 8.33 -3.91 -10.60
N ARG A 207 8.13 -4.96 -11.38
CA ARG A 207 6.82 -5.58 -11.61
C ARG A 207 6.61 -6.70 -10.59
N ILE A 208 5.53 -6.65 -9.81
CA ILE A 208 5.18 -7.70 -8.84
C ILE A 208 3.80 -8.20 -9.21
N ILE A 209 3.71 -9.43 -9.71
CA ILE A 209 2.51 -9.93 -10.34
C ILE A 209 2.10 -11.32 -9.84
N ASN A 210 0.83 -11.63 -10.05
CA ASN A 210 0.25 -12.96 -9.88
C ASN A 210 0.53 -13.60 -8.52
N SER A 211 0.45 -12.82 -7.45
CA SER A 211 0.62 -13.36 -6.11
C SER A 211 -0.45 -14.40 -5.79
N PRO A 212 -0.09 -15.57 -5.24
CA PRO A 212 -1.07 -16.53 -4.75
C PRO A 212 -1.99 -15.99 -3.65
N PHE A 213 -1.48 -15.05 -2.87
CA PHE A 213 -2.14 -14.37 -1.74
C PHE A 213 -1.73 -12.88 -1.71
N TRP A 214 -1.67 -12.21 -0.56
CA TRP A 214 -1.19 -10.83 -0.43
C TRP A 214 0.12 -10.61 -1.19
N THR A 215 0.16 -9.56 -2.00
CA THR A 215 1.31 -9.36 -2.90
C THR A 215 2.52 -8.87 -2.14
N ASN A 216 2.38 -7.77 -1.39
CA ASN A 216 3.45 -7.23 -0.55
C ASN A 216 2.91 -7.05 0.87
N HIS A 217 3.48 -7.72 1.84
CA HIS A 217 3.13 -7.58 3.24
C HIS A 217 4.32 -7.07 4.05
N LEU A 218 4.14 -5.92 4.68
CA LEU A 218 5.12 -5.32 5.57
C LEU A 218 4.61 -5.34 7.01
N TYR A 219 5.46 -5.76 7.94
CA TYR A 219 5.09 -5.83 9.34
C TYR A 219 6.12 -5.14 10.23
N LYS A 220 5.66 -4.18 11.05
CA LYS A 220 6.52 -3.38 11.94
C LYS A 220 7.73 -2.77 11.22
N CYS A 221 7.49 -2.22 10.02
CA CYS A 221 8.50 -1.52 9.23
C CYS A 221 8.37 0.00 9.37
N GLU A 222 9.50 0.71 9.25
CA GLU A 222 9.58 2.17 9.36
C GLU A 222 10.37 2.75 8.16
N LYS A 223 9.93 3.91 7.65
CA LYS A 223 10.53 4.59 6.48
C LYS A 223 10.58 3.70 5.25
N VAL A 224 9.41 3.30 4.79
CA VAL A 224 9.23 2.44 3.62
C VAL A 224 8.85 3.26 2.40
N ARG A 225 9.45 2.97 1.24
CA ARG A 225 9.07 3.58 -0.05
C ARG A 225 8.76 2.54 -1.10
N TYR A 226 7.59 2.66 -1.73
CA TYR A 226 7.23 2.01 -2.98
C TYR A 226 7.22 3.08 -4.08
N LEU A 227 8.11 2.98 -5.07
CA LEU A 227 8.31 4.00 -6.08
C LEU A 227 8.20 3.42 -7.49
N GLY A 228 7.18 3.84 -8.25
CA GLY A 228 7.02 3.45 -9.66
C GLY A 228 6.82 1.96 -9.91
N CYS A 229 6.29 1.22 -8.95
CA CYS A 229 6.05 -0.22 -9.08
C CYS A 229 4.79 -0.50 -9.90
N TYR A 230 4.81 -1.62 -10.63
CA TYR A 230 3.64 -2.20 -11.30
C TYR A 230 3.18 -3.43 -10.54
N ILE A 231 1.99 -3.36 -9.90
CA ILE A 231 1.45 -4.46 -9.09
C ILE A 231 0.16 -4.94 -9.73
N PHE A 232 0.12 -6.25 -10.05
CA PHE A 232 -0.99 -6.81 -10.80
C PHE A 232 -1.37 -8.22 -10.34
N ALA A 233 -2.66 -8.46 -10.22
CA ALA A 233 -3.26 -9.79 -10.17
C ALA A 233 -4.54 -9.79 -11.00
N PRO A 234 -4.91 -10.91 -11.67
CA PRO A 234 -6.12 -10.98 -12.48
C PRO A 234 -7.36 -10.83 -11.61
N THR A 235 -8.32 -10.05 -12.09
CA THR A 235 -9.55 -9.72 -11.38
C THR A 235 -10.75 -10.56 -11.81
N ASP A 236 -10.54 -11.45 -12.76
CA ASP A 236 -11.51 -12.41 -13.29
C ASP A 236 -10.79 -13.54 -14.04
N ASN A 237 -11.57 -14.53 -14.52
CA ASN A 237 -11.11 -15.64 -15.37
C ASN A 237 -9.96 -16.49 -14.78
N VAL A 238 -9.80 -16.59 -13.47
CA VAL A 238 -8.76 -17.45 -12.86
C VAL A 238 -9.23 -18.90 -12.66
N THR A 239 -10.48 -19.19 -12.88
CA THR A 239 -11.05 -20.55 -12.79
C THR A 239 -12.07 -20.78 -13.89
N PRO A 240 -12.11 -22.00 -14.49
CA PRO A 240 -13.11 -22.33 -15.49
C PRO A 240 -14.54 -22.47 -14.90
N VAL A 241 -14.66 -22.57 -13.60
CA VAL A 241 -15.95 -22.80 -12.92
C VAL A 241 -16.80 -21.54 -12.86
N ASP A 242 -16.17 -20.38 -12.57
CA ASP A 242 -16.83 -19.07 -12.60
C ASP A 242 -15.88 -18.02 -13.14
N PRO A 243 -16.12 -17.57 -14.37
CA PRO A 243 -15.25 -16.59 -15.02
C PRO A 243 -15.24 -15.20 -14.35
N LYS A 244 -16.14 -14.94 -13.39
CA LYS A 244 -16.13 -13.70 -12.60
C LYS A 244 -15.15 -13.74 -11.43
N GLN A 245 -14.63 -14.91 -11.09
CA GLN A 245 -13.65 -15.05 -10.01
C GLN A 245 -12.27 -14.61 -10.45
N GLY A 246 -11.62 -13.79 -9.64
CA GLY A 246 -10.24 -13.35 -9.80
C GLY A 246 -9.31 -13.98 -8.76
N ALA A 247 -8.09 -13.51 -8.70
CA ALA A 247 -7.06 -13.94 -7.74
C ALA A 247 -7.48 -13.59 -6.30
N PRO A 248 -7.89 -14.55 -5.46
CA PRO A 248 -8.49 -14.25 -4.18
C PRO A 248 -7.46 -13.69 -3.18
N SER A 249 -7.84 -12.62 -2.47
CA SER A 249 -7.03 -11.96 -1.44
C SER A 249 -5.63 -11.55 -1.97
N SER A 250 -5.60 -10.95 -3.16
CA SER A 250 -4.34 -10.51 -3.82
C SER A 250 -4.04 -9.04 -3.55
N ASP A 251 -4.25 -8.57 -2.32
CA ASP A 251 -3.97 -7.20 -1.89
C ASP A 251 -2.61 -6.73 -2.41
N ALA A 252 -2.50 -5.47 -2.90
CA ALA A 252 -1.25 -5.03 -3.52
C ALA A 252 -0.17 -4.70 -2.49
N ILE A 253 -0.50 -3.91 -1.45
CA ILE A 253 0.41 -3.51 -0.39
C ILE A 253 -0.33 -3.53 0.95
N ASP A 254 0.01 -4.48 1.80
CA ASP A 254 -0.46 -4.61 3.18
C ASP A 254 0.55 -3.99 4.14
N LEU A 255 0.15 -2.96 4.85
CA LEU A 255 0.94 -2.29 5.88
C LEU A 255 0.42 -2.71 7.25
N ASP A 256 1.13 -3.56 7.97
CA ASP A 256 0.75 -4.09 9.28
C ASP A 256 1.64 -3.47 10.37
N ALA A 257 1.08 -2.57 11.17
CA ALA A 257 1.79 -1.81 12.20
C ALA A 257 3.02 -1.05 11.66
N CYS A 258 2.92 -0.44 10.48
CA CYS A 258 4.00 0.28 9.81
C CYS A 258 3.92 1.79 10.04
N GLN A 259 5.09 2.46 10.01
CA GLN A 259 5.19 3.91 10.19
C GLN A 259 6.07 4.53 9.10
N ASP A 260 5.76 5.79 8.74
CA ASP A 260 6.49 6.56 7.74
C ASP A 260 6.57 5.81 6.39
N VAL A 261 5.42 5.67 5.72
CA VAL A 261 5.34 4.96 4.43
C VAL A 261 4.97 5.90 3.30
N LEU A 262 5.71 5.85 2.21
CA LEU A 262 5.43 6.53 0.95
C LEU A 262 5.18 5.50 -0.16
N VAL A 263 4.00 5.55 -0.77
CA VAL A 263 3.68 4.84 -2.02
C VAL A 263 3.47 5.89 -3.10
N SER A 264 4.33 5.94 -4.11
CA SER A 264 4.28 7.00 -5.11
C SER A 264 4.53 6.50 -6.53
N GLY A 265 3.70 6.99 -7.47
CA GLY A 265 3.83 6.69 -8.89
C GLY A 265 3.59 5.22 -9.26
N CYS A 266 2.92 4.45 -8.42
CA CYS A 266 2.64 3.04 -8.65
C CYS A 266 1.37 2.83 -9.48
N TYR A 267 1.36 1.75 -10.25
CA TYR A 267 0.13 1.21 -10.85
C TYR A 267 -0.30 -0.03 -10.07
N MET A 268 -1.58 -0.09 -9.67
CA MET A 268 -2.14 -1.21 -8.92
C MET A 268 -3.45 -1.67 -9.54
N ASN A 269 -3.52 -2.96 -9.92
CA ASN A 269 -4.72 -3.64 -10.39
C ASN A 269 -4.73 -5.05 -9.81
N VAL A 270 -5.58 -5.28 -8.81
CA VAL A 270 -5.59 -6.55 -8.05
C VAL A 270 -7.03 -6.94 -7.69
N CYS A 271 -7.24 -8.20 -7.36
CA CYS A 271 -8.55 -8.73 -7.00
C CYS A 271 -8.84 -8.65 -5.49
N ASP A 272 -8.24 -7.69 -4.81
CA ASP A 272 -8.58 -7.26 -3.45
C ASP A 272 -8.13 -5.78 -3.25
N ASP A 273 -7.79 -5.37 -2.04
CA ASP A 273 -7.44 -3.98 -1.73
C ASP A 273 -6.07 -3.58 -2.32
N ALA A 274 -5.92 -2.31 -2.74
CA ALA A 274 -4.65 -1.82 -3.25
C ALA A 274 -3.68 -1.49 -2.13
N VAL A 275 -3.94 -0.44 -1.35
CA VAL A 275 -3.17 -0.14 -0.15
C VAL A 275 -4.07 -0.33 1.06
N VAL A 276 -3.68 -1.24 1.95
CA VAL A 276 -4.48 -1.60 3.11
C VAL A 276 -3.66 -1.53 4.39
N LEU A 277 -4.22 -0.89 5.42
CA LEU A 277 -3.61 -0.73 6.72
C LEU A 277 -4.14 -1.78 7.68
N LYS A 278 -3.22 -2.44 8.36
CA LYS A 278 -3.50 -3.50 9.33
C LYS A 278 -2.71 -3.23 10.62
N GLY A 279 -2.96 -3.97 11.68
CA GLY A 279 -2.27 -3.74 12.95
C GLY A 279 -2.78 -4.59 14.11
N GLY A 280 -3.80 -5.42 13.86
CA GLY A 280 -4.33 -6.32 14.88
C GLY A 280 -5.80 -6.67 14.68
N LYS A 281 -6.21 -7.83 15.23
CA LYS A 281 -7.55 -8.38 15.11
C LYS A 281 -7.99 -9.05 16.41
N GLY A 282 -9.25 -8.90 16.73
CA GLY A 282 -9.90 -9.56 17.85
C GLY A 282 -10.19 -8.65 19.03
N THR A 283 -10.98 -9.15 19.95
CA THR A 283 -11.52 -8.41 21.09
C THR A 283 -10.43 -7.84 22.01
N TRP A 284 -9.28 -8.49 22.09
CA TRP A 284 -8.12 -8.10 22.91
C TRP A 284 -6.96 -7.54 22.09
N ALA A 285 -7.19 -7.17 20.83
CA ALA A 285 -6.14 -6.74 19.91
C ALA A 285 -5.35 -5.52 20.40
N ASP A 286 -5.96 -4.60 21.16
CA ASP A 286 -5.31 -3.42 21.74
C ASP A 286 -4.40 -3.76 22.95
N LYS A 287 -4.40 -5.00 23.43
CA LYS A 287 -3.55 -5.50 24.51
C LYS A 287 -2.41 -6.40 24.04
N ASP A 288 -2.46 -6.84 22.79
CA ASP A 288 -1.45 -7.73 22.22
C ASP A 288 -0.21 -6.90 21.79
N PRO A 289 1.01 -7.16 22.35
CA PRO A 289 2.22 -6.43 22.02
C PRO A 289 2.71 -6.64 20.59
N ASP A 290 2.24 -7.68 19.90
CA ASP A 290 2.53 -7.91 18.48
C ASP A 290 1.75 -6.95 17.58
N ASN A 291 0.67 -6.35 18.07
CA ASN A 291 -0.15 -5.38 17.36
C ASN A 291 0.41 -3.96 17.49
N GLY A 292 -0.01 -3.08 16.59
CA GLY A 292 0.43 -1.68 16.61
C GLY A 292 -0.30 -0.81 15.59
N PRO A 293 -0.08 0.52 15.67
CA PRO A 293 -0.68 1.48 14.74
C PRO A 293 0.02 1.49 13.38
N CYS A 294 -0.75 1.87 12.34
CA CYS A 294 -0.18 2.46 11.13
C CYS A 294 -0.21 3.98 11.22
N GLU A 295 0.93 4.64 11.03
CA GLU A 295 1.02 6.07 11.23
C GLU A 295 1.89 6.76 10.17
N ARG A 296 1.46 7.94 9.70
CA ARG A 296 2.14 8.74 8.68
C ARG A 296 2.32 7.95 7.37
N ILE A 297 1.20 7.62 6.75
CA ILE A 297 1.12 6.89 5.50
C ILE A 297 0.72 7.85 4.38
N MET A 298 1.52 7.95 3.33
CA MET A 298 1.23 8.77 2.16
C MET A 298 1.19 7.92 0.90
N VAL A 299 0.05 7.96 0.21
CA VAL A 299 -0.13 7.38 -1.11
C VAL A 299 -0.38 8.50 -2.10
N SER A 300 0.49 8.65 -3.08
CA SER A 300 0.42 9.79 -4.00
C SER A 300 0.77 9.42 -5.44
N ASP A 301 0.17 10.16 -6.38
CA ASP A 301 0.55 10.09 -7.80
C ASP A 301 0.41 8.69 -8.40
N CYS A 302 -0.49 7.87 -7.84
CA CYS A 302 -0.73 6.48 -8.25
C CYS A 302 -1.89 6.39 -9.24
N THR A 303 -1.88 5.31 -10.03
CA THR A 303 -2.98 4.93 -10.91
C THR A 303 -3.56 3.60 -10.44
N TYR A 304 -4.86 3.58 -10.24
CA TYR A 304 -5.60 2.38 -9.87
C TYR A 304 -6.38 1.85 -11.07
N GLY A 305 -6.24 0.56 -11.34
CA GLY A 305 -7.17 -0.18 -12.16
C GLY A 305 -8.31 -0.75 -11.30
N LYS A 306 -8.77 -1.95 -11.64
CA LYS A 306 -9.79 -2.64 -10.84
C LYS A 306 -9.17 -3.11 -9.51
N VAL A 307 -9.70 -2.60 -8.39
CA VAL A 307 -9.31 -2.97 -7.02
C VAL A 307 -10.55 -2.98 -6.12
N HIS A 308 -10.52 -3.71 -5.00
CA HIS A 308 -11.63 -3.68 -4.04
C HIS A 308 -11.66 -2.36 -3.25
N GLY A 309 -10.53 -1.85 -2.80
CA GLY A 309 -10.36 -0.53 -2.19
C GLY A 309 -9.06 0.12 -2.64
N CYS A 310 -9.09 1.41 -3.03
CA CYS A 310 -7.84 2.14 -3.34
C CYS A 310 -7.02 2.35 -2.06
N LEU A 311 -7.69 2.80 -1.00
CA LEU A 311 -7.16 2.92 0.35
C LEU A 311 -8.16 2.30 1.33
N THR A 312 -7.73 1.27 2.04
CA THR A 312 -8.55 0.54 3.00
C THR A 312 -7.91 0.60 4.39
N LEU A 313 -8.68 0.97 5.40
CA LEU A 313 -8.29 0.88 6.80
C LEU A 313 -8.99 -0.34 7.40
N GLY A 314 -8.20 -1.29 7.84
CA GLY A 314 -8.69 -2.58 8.34
C GLY A 314 -8.92 -3.64 7.24
N SER A 315 -9.65 -4.71 7.53
CA SER A 315 -10.41 -4.96 8.78
C SER A 315 -9.52 -5.26 10.01
N GLU A 316 -8.37 -5.84 9.84
CA GLU A 316 -7.44 -6.23 10.91
C GLU A 316 -6.53 -5.06 11.30
N SER A 317 -7.10 -3.93 11.70
CA SER A 317 -6.36 -2.76 12.21
C SER A 317 -6.98 -2.25 13.51
N ILE A 318 -6.12 -1.85 14.44
CA ILE A 318 -6.54 -1.26 15.73
C ILE A 318 -6.42 0.25 15.74
N HIS A 319 -5.43 0.83 15.04
CA HIS A 319 -5.24 2.27 15.02
C HIS A 319 -4.50 2.72 13.76
N ASP A 320 -5.14 3.61 12.99
CA ASP A 320 -4.57 4.23 11.80
C ASP A 320 -4.65 5.75 11.93
N ARG A 321 -3.52 6.45 11.76
CA ARG A 321 -3.44 7.89 11.99
C ARG A 321 -2.55 8.58 10.95
N ASN A 322 -2.90 9.81 10.55
CA ASN A 322 -2.15 10.61 9.59
C ASN A 322 -1.95 9.88 8.26
N VAL A 323 -3.06 9.58 7.61
CA VAL A 323 -3.11 8.84 6.33
C VAL A 323 -3.55 9.78 5.22
N VAL A 324 -2.78 9.87 4.14
CA VAL A 324 -3.07 10.74 3.00
C VAL A 324 -3.09 9.94 1.70
N LEU A 325 -4.20 10.03 0.96
CA LEU A 325 -4.32 9.57 -0.44
C LEU A 325 -4.52 10.80 -1.32
N ARG A 326 -3.61 11.04 -2.27
CA ARG A 326 -3.67 12.27 -3.06
C ARG A 326 -3.15 12.15 -4.49
N ARG A 327 -3.65 13.03 -5.38
CA ARG A 327 -3.23 13.15 -6.79
C ARG A 327 -3.20 11.81 -7.51
N CYS A 328 -4.26 11.03 -7.31
CA CYS A 328 -4.36 9.70 -7.93
C CYS A 328 -5.46 9.69 -9.01
N HIS A 329 -5.25 8.82 -9.99
CA HIS A 329 -6.25 8.52 -10.99
C HIS A 329 -6.83 7.12 -10.73
N VAL A 330 -8.17 7.04 -10.68
CA VAL A 330 -8.89 5.81 -10.37
C VAL A 330 -9.68 5.37 -11.59
N HIS A 331 -9.53 4.11 -11.98
CA HIS A 331 -10.27 3.54 -13.10
C HIS A 331 -10.97 2.25 -12.68
N ASN A 332 -12.31 2.31 -12.61
CA ASN A 332 -13.17 1.16 -12.32
C ASN A 332 -12.89 0.46 -10.97
N ALA A 333 -12.51 1.22 -9.93
CA ALA A 333 -12.35 0.66 -8.59
C ALA A 333 -13.70 0.34 -7.93
N ASN A 334 -13.75 -0.70 -7.12
CA ASN A 334 -14.95 -0.97 -6.34
C ASN A 334 -15.16 0.09 -5.26
N ARG A 335 -14.09 0.51 -4.56
CA ARG A 335 -14.15 1.55 -3.52
C ARG A 335 -12.91 2.44 -3.58
N VAL A 336 -13.06 3.70 -3.19
CA VAL A 336 -11.90 4.61 -3.06
C VAL A 336 -11.39 4.60 -1.63
N LEU A 337 -12.19 5.05 -0.67
CA LEU A 337 -11.86 5.00 0.77
C LEU A 337 -12.79 4.01 1.48
N TRP A 338 -12.21 3.01 2.08
CA TRP A 338 -12.94 1.98 2.80
C TRP A 338 -12.50 1.86 4.26
N LEU A 339 -13.39 2.22 5.18
CA LEU A 339 -13.19 2.08 6.61
C LEU A 339 -13.95 0.84 7.07
N LYS A 340 -13.23 -0.28 7.25
CA LYS A 340 -13.81 -1.56 7.64
C LYS A 340 -13.95 -1.63 9.17
N MET A 341 -15.11 -1.26 9.68
CA MET A 341 -15.38 -1.20 11.13
C MET A 341 -15.79 -2.58 11.67
N ARG A 342 -14.88 -3.26 12.36
CA ARG A 342 -15.15 -4.58 12.97
C ARG A 342 -15.83 -4.44 14.33
N PRO A 343 -16.93 -5.15 14.57
CA PRO A 343 -17.57 -5.16 15.88
C PRO A 343 -16.82 -5.95 16.97
N ASP A 344 -15.85 -6.81 16.58
CA ASP A 344 -15.05 -7.66 17.47
C ASP A 344 -13.64 -7.14 17.72
N THR A 345 -13.30 -5.94 17.27
CA THR A 345 -11.97 -5.39 17.39
C THR A 345 -12.07 -3.92 17.80
N PRO A 346 -11.37 -3.46 18.84
CA PRO A 346 -11.30 -2.04 19.17
C PRO A 346 -10.50 -1.31 18.10
N GLN A 347 -11.15 -0.39 17.37
CA GLN A 347 -10.56 0.30 16.22
C GLN A 347 -10.63 1.82 16.38
N HIS A 348 -9.57 2.50 15.98
CA HIS A 348 -9.56 3.95 15.89
C HIS A 348 -8.89 4.40 14.59
N TYR A 349 -9.68 4.93 13.64
CA TYR A 349 -9.21 5.51 12.39
C TYR A 349 -9.34 7.03 12.46
N GLU A 350 -8.24 7.75 12.38
CA GLU A 350 -8.27 9.20 12.56
C GLU A 350 -7.28 9.95 11.67
N TYR A 351 -7.61 11.23 11.41
CA TYR A 351 -6.76 12.11 10.62
C TYR A 351 -6.42 11.53 9.25
N VAL A 352 -7.46 11.18 8.49
CA VAL A 352 -7.35 10.66 7.12
C VAL A 352 -7.72 11.76 6.13
N ARG A 353 -6.92 11.98 5.10
CA ARG A 353 -7.20 12.93 4.04
C ARG A 353 -7.15 12.27 2.67
N VAL A 354 -8.24 12.41 1.92
CA VAL A 354 -8.35 12.00 0.52
C VAL A 354 -8.55 13.25 -0.32
N GLU A 355 -7.63 13.51 -1.25
CA GLU A 355 -7.64 14.77 -2.00
C GLU A 355 -7.12 14.65 -3.43
N GLU A 356 -7.63 15.52 -4.31
CA GLU A 356 -7.14 15.63 -5.70
C GLU A 356 -7.24 14.32 -6.47
N LEU A 357 -8.40 13.66 -6.41
CA LEU A 357 -8.66 12.43 -7.14
C LEU A 357 -9.55 12.69 -8.36
N THR A 358 -9.29 11.91 -9.42
CA THR A 358 -10.07 11.89 -10.65
C THR A 358 -10.37 10.47 -11.10
N GLY A 359 -11.40 10.28 -11.95
CA GLY A 359 -11.73 9.00 -12.55
C GLY A 359 -13.09 8.46 -12.13
N ASP A 360 -13.20 7.14 -11.98
CA ASP A 360 -14.48 6.48 -11.72
C ASP A 360 -14.39 5.35 -10.69
N CYS A 361 -15.51 5.09 -9.98
CA CYS A 361 -15.61 4.02 -9.01
C CYS A 361 -17.05 3.53 -8.78
N ALA A 362 -17.20 2.34 -8.22
CA ALA A 362 -18.50 1.88 -7.77
C ALA A 362 -18.92 2.59 -6.48
N SER A 363 -18.05 2.71 -5.47
CA SER A 363 -18.32 3.48 -4.24
C SER A 363 -17.13 4.36 -3.88
N PHE A 364 -17.38 5.63 -3.48
CA PHE A 364 -16.27 6.49 -3.07
C PHE A 364 -15.93 6.31 -1.60
N LEU A 365 -16.81 6.65 -0.68
CA LEU A 365 -16.64 6.47 0.76
C LEU A 365 -17.49 5.31 1.26
N VAL A 366 -16.87 4.33 1.91
CA VAL A 366 -17.59 3.22 2.55
C VAL A 366 -17.22 3.13 4.02
N VAL A 367 -18.22 3.31 4.91
CA VAL A 367 -18.09 3.11 6.36
C VAL A 367 -19.25 2.24 6.82
N ARG A 368 -18.97 0.97 7.07
CA ARG A 368 -20.00 0.01 7.48
C ARG A 368 -19.43 -1.06 8.42
N PRO A 369 -20.27 -1.70 9.25
CA PRO A 369 -19.84 -2.87 10.01
C PRO A 369 -19.26 -3.94 9.09
N TRP A 370 -18.10 -4.48 9.48
CA TRP A 370 -17.45 -5.59 8.81
C TRP A 370 -17.50 -6.83 9.70
N THR A 371 -18.26 -7.85 9.29
CA THR A 371 -18.58 -9.01 10.12
C THR A 371 -18.04 -10.32 9.56
N GLN A 372 -17.25 -10.29 8.50
CA GLN A 372 -16.66 -11.49 7.92
C GLN A 372 -15.63 -12.12 8.87
N PHE A 373 -15.77 -13.43 9.12
CA PHE A 373 -14.88 -14.17 10.03
C PHE A 373 -14.79 -13.57 11.43
N PHE A 374 -15.92 -13.15 11.94
CA PHE A 374 -16.11 -12.47 13.20
C PHE A 374 -16.23 -13.49 14.34
N LYS A 375 -15.48 -13.28 15.42
CA LYS A 375 -15.55 -14.08 16.66
C LYS A 375 -15.43 -13.14 17.85
N PRO A 376 -16.55 -12.60 18.38
CA PRO A 376 -16.49 -11.80 19.60
C PRO A 376 -16.15 -12.70 20.79
N GLU A 377 -15.31 -12.18 21.65
CA GLU A 377 -15.07 -12.72 22.99
C GLU A 377 -15.70 -11.80 24.01
N ASP A 378 -16.00 -12.32 25.20
CA ASP A 378 -16.55 -11.51 26.27
C ASP A 378 -15.47 -10.56 26.83
N ARG A 379 -15.69 -9.26 26.63
CA ARG A 379 -14.87 -8.18 27.17
C ARG A 379 -15.76 -7.01 27.57
N ALA A 380 -16.00 -6.87 28.87
CA ALA A 380 -16.91 -5.84 29.41
C ALA A 380 -16.40 -4.40 29.19
N ASP A 381 -15.07 -4.19 29.15
CA ASP A 381 -14.40 -2.89 28.96
C ASP A 381 -13.92 -2.64 27.53
N MET A 382 -14.45 -3.36 26.54
CA MET A 382 -14.06 -3.17 25.14
C MET A 382 -14.34 -1.72 24.69
N PRO A 383 -13.31 -0.98 24.21
CA PRO A 383 -13.51 0.38 23.75
C PRO A 383 -14.45 0.45 22.54
N LEU A 384 -15.31 1.46 22.51
CA LEU A 384 -16.11 1.74 21.33
C LEU A 384 -15.21 2.20 20.18
N SER A 385 -15.31 1.51 19.04
CA SER A 385 -14.56 1.89 17.83
C SER A 385 -14.96 3.28 17.32
N LYS A 386 -14.00 3.99 16.67
CA LYS A 386 -14.20 5.35 16.16
C LYS A 386 -13.56 5.52 14.79
N CYS A 387 -14.17 6.37 13.98
CA CYS A 387 -13.48 7.02 12.87
C CYS A 387 -13.79 8.52 12.92
N ASN A 388 -12.76 9.36 12.94
CA ASN A 388 -12.90 10.80 13.13
C ASN A 388 -11.83 11.59 12.37
N ASN A 389 -12.10 12.88 12.15
CA ASN A 389 -11.21 13.78 11.43
C ASN A 389 -10.87 13.23 10.01
N ILE A 390 -11.90 12.86 9.26
CA ILE A 390 -11.79 12.38 7.89
C ILE A 390 -12.09 13.52 6.93
N MET A 391 -11.10 13.89 6.10
CA MET A 391 -11.17 15.00 5.16
C MET A 391 -11.22 14.48 3.72
N ILE A 392 -12.25 14.86 2.97
CA ILE A 392 -12.39 14.55 1.55
C ILE A 392 -12.51 15.87 0.80
N ARG A 393 -11.52 16.17 -0.07
CA ARG A 393 -11.51 17.46 -0.75
C ARG A 393 -10.94 17.43 -2.16
N ASN A 394 -11.34 18.39 -2.99
CA ASN A 394 -10.85 18.54 -4.37
C ASN A 394 -11.05 17.25 -5.20
N ILE A 395 -12.27 16.71 -5.19
CA ILE A 395 -12.62 15.46 -5.87
C ILE A 395 -13.42 15.75 -7.14
N GLN A 396 -13.02 15.13 -8.24
CA GLN A 396 -13.77 15.12 -9.49
C GLN A 396 -13.89 13.70 -10.03
N MET A 397 -15.00 13.03 -9.75
CA MET A 397 -15.17 11.59 -10.06
C MET A 397 -16.59 11.23 -10.45
N ASP A 398 -16.71 10.11 -11.18
CA ASP A 398 -17.97 9.46 -11.48
C ASP A 398 -18.18 8.27 -10.54
N CYS A 399 -19.25 8.29 -9.75
CA CYS A 399 -19.54 7.25 -8.76
C CYS A 399 -20.89 6.57 -9.03
N SER A 400 -20.97 5.26 -8.78
CA SER A 400 -22.30 4.64 -8.63
C SER A 400 -22.91 4.94 -7.25
N ASN A 401 -22.07 5.11 -6.22
CA ASN A 401 -22.46 5.48 -4.88
C ASN A 401 -21.35 6.33 -4.21
N PHE A 402 -21.51 7.64 -4.18
CA PHE A 402 -20.51 8.52 -3.55
C PHE A 402 -20.40 8.30 -2.03
N PHE A 403 -21.53 8.02 -1.37
CA PHE A 403 -21.62 8.00 0.09
C PHE A 403 -22.32 6.71 0.57
N ASN A 404 -21.55 5.66 0.82
CA ASN A 404 -22.03 4.38 1.33
C ASN A 404 -21.74 4.24 2.83
N VAL A 405 -22.37 5.11 3.62
CA VAL A 405 -22.18 5.19 5.07
C VAL A 405 -23.39 4.66 5.81
N GLY A 406 -23.17 3.96 6.91
CA GLY A 406 -24.25 3.42 7.77
C GLY A 406 -23.96 3.63 9.24
N LYS A 407 -24.98 3.99 10.03
CA LYS A 407 -24.90 4.04 11.50
C LYS A 407 -24.74 2.65 12.09
N SER A 408 -24.07 2.57 13.23
CA SER A 408 -23.94 1.36 14.04
C SER A 408 -23.83 1.76 15.52
N ASP A 409 -24.27 0.88 16.41
CA ASP A 409 -24.04 0.98 17.85
C ASP A 409 -22.62 0.53 18.26
N LYS A 410 -21.84 -0.02 17.32
CA LYS A 410 -20.50 -0.58 17.54
C LYS A 410 -19.38 0.40 17.22
N PHE A 411 -19.68 1.54 16.56
CA PHE A 411 -18.69 2.57 16.28
C PHE A 411 -19.32 3.97 16.18
N ARG A 412 -18.49 4.99 16.36
CA ARG A 412 -18.86 6.41 16.17
C ARG A 412 -18.14 7.00 14.98
N MET A 413 -18.81 7.91 14.29
CA MET A 413 -18.27 8.71 13.19
C MET A 413 -18.42 10.19 13.56
N THR A 414 -17.29 10.92 13.67
CA THR A 414 -17.31 12.34 14.02
C THR A 414 -16.32 13.16 13.19
N ASP A 415 -16.60 14.44 13.03
CA ASP A 415 -15.66 15.41 12.46
C ASP A 415 -15.21 15.08 11.04
N PHE A 416 -16.14 14.68 10.17
CA PHE A 416 -15.85 14.53 8.74
C PHE A 416 -16.00 15.88 8.02
N SER A 417 -15.20 16.10 6.98
CA SER A 417 -15.33 17.27 6.12
C SER A 417 -15.31 16.89 4.64
N PHE A 418 -16.22 17.51 3.89
CA PHE A 418 -16.36 17.41 2.44
C PHE A 418 -16.20 18.80 1.83
N GLU A 419 -15.13 19.02 1.04
CA GLU A 419 -14.84 20.34 0.50
C GLU A 419 -14.44 20.28 -0.99
N ASN A 420 -15.01 21.18 -1.81
CA ASN A 420 -14.69 21.27 -3.24
C ASN A 420 -14.87 19.94 -3.99
N ILE A 421 -16.06 19.38 -3.94
CA ILE A 421 -16.38 18.07 -4.53
C ILE A 421 -17.32 18.27 -5.71
N LYS A 422 -17.00 17.66 -6.84
CA LYS A 422 -17.86 17.57 -8.01
C LYS A 422 -17.92 16.11 -8.46
N VAL A 423 -19.06 15.46 -8.19
CA VAL A 423 -19.25 14.04 -8.52
C VAL A 423 -20.58 13.78 -9.18
N SER A 424 -20.62 12.75 -10.06
CA SER A 424 -21.86 12.06 -10.37
C SER A 424 -22.10 10.96 -9.32
N ASP A 425 -23.35 10.77 -8.91
CA ASP A 425 -23.77 9.75 -7.94
C ASP A 425 -25.11 9.14 -8.35
N LYS A 426 -25.09 7.90 -8.85
CA LYS A 426 -26.31 7.23 -9.33
C LYS A 426 -27.30 6.95 -8.20
N LYS A 427 -26.82 6.68 -6.98
CA LYS A 427 -27.67 6.36 -5.82
C LYS A 427 -28.21 7.56 -5.07
N GLN A 428 -27.58 8.74 -5.24
CA GLN A 428 -27.96 9.98 -4.56
C GLN A 428 -28.10 9.83 -3.03
N ALA A 429 -27.20 9.06 -2.43
CA ALA A 429 -27.28 8.64 -1.03
C ALA A 429 -26.53 9.58 -0.07
N PHE A 430 -26.08 10.77 -0.52
CA PHE A 430 -25.32 11.69 0.31
C PHE A 430 -26.17 12.21 1.48
N ASN A 431 -25.84 11.76 2.68
CA ASN A 431 -26.52 12.15 3.91
C ASN A 431 -25.51 12.44 5.04
N PRO A 432 -24.99 13.67 5.12
CA PRO A 432 -23.98 14.04 6.12
C PRO A 432 -24.50 13.98 7.56
N SER A 433 -25.83 14.01 7.79
CA SER A 433 -26.41 13.91 9.14
C SER A 433 -26.17 12.55 9.83
N LEU A 434 -25.67 11.55 9.10
CA LEU A 434 -25.24 10.26 9.68
C LEU A 434 -23.94 10.39 10.48
N ILE A 435 -23.21 11.49 10.32
CA ILE A 435 -21.91 11.75 10.93
C ILE A 435 -22.03 12.94 11.88
N GLU A 436 -21.62 12.77 13.12
CA GLU A 436 -21.60 13.84 14.11
C GLU A 436 -20.57 14.91 13.73
N ASN A 437 -20.93 16.20 13.82
CA ASN A 437 -20.06 17.33 13.46
C ASN A 437 -19.50 17.26 12.03
N CYS A 438 -20.34 16.91 11.04
CA CYS A 438 -19.95 16.84 9.63
C CYS A 438 -19.99 18.23 8.98
N GLN A 439 -18.92 18.61 8.28
CA GLN A 439 -18.83 19.86 7.54
C GLN A 439 -18.95 19.60 6.03
N VAL A 440 -19.77 20.41 5.36
CA VAL A 440 -19.98 20.34 3.91
C VAL A 440 -19.79 21.73 3.33
N LYS A 441 -18.90 21.86 2.33
CA LYS A 441 -18.59 23.15 1.72
C LYS A 441 -18.26 22.98 0.23
N ASN A 442 -18.97 23.69 -0.62
CA ASN A 442 -18.80 23.66 -2.07
C ASN A 442 -18.85 22.21 -2.63
N VAL A 443 -19.91 21.47 -2.28
CA VAL A 443 -20.18 20.11 -2.74
C VAL A 443 -21.27 20.11 -3.78
N VAL A 444 -20.97 19.59 -4.98
CA VAL A 444 -21.92 19.47 -6.10
C VAL A 444 -22.04 17.99 -6.47
N ILE A 445 -23.25 17.46 -6.36
CA ILE A 445 -23.59 16.09 -6.73
C ILE A 445 -24.66 16.12 -7.82
N ASN A 446 -24.39 15.49 -8.97
CA ASN A 446 -25.30 15.49 -10.13
C ASN A 446 -25.71 16.90 -10.58
N GLY A 447 -24.82 17.89 -10.44
CA GLY A 447 -25.10 19.30 -10.76
C GLY A 447 -25.83 20.08 -9.67
N GLU A 448 -26.27 19.44 -8.60
CA GLU A 448 -26.95 20.07 -7.48
C GLU A 448 -26.01 20.40 -6.33
N LYS A 449 -26.07 21.60 -5.79
CA LYS A 449 -25.35 22.05 -4.60
C LYS A 449 -25.93 21.39 -3.34
N LYS A 450 -25.07 20.92 -2.40
CA LYS A 450 -25.47 20.17 -1.20
C LYS A 450 -25.10 20.85 0.13
N ASP A 451 -24.51 22.05 0.09
CA ASP A 451 -24.14 22.92 1.23
C ASP A 451 -25.11 24.09 1.43
#